data_377c62d0f7aa3c4e9a57945e0c6e626a
#
_entry.id   377c62d0f7aa3c4e9a57945e0c6e626a
#
_cell.length_a   1.000
_cell.length_b   1.000
_cell.length_c   1.000
_cell.angle_alpha   90.00
_cell.angle_beta   90.00
_cell.angle_gamma   90.00
#
_symmetry.space_group_name_H-M   'P 1'
#
loop_
_entity.id
_entity.type
_entity.pdbx_description
1 polymer ?
#
loop_
_entity_poly.entity_id
_entity_poly.type
_entity_poly.pdbx_seq_one_letter_code
_entity_poly.pdbx_strand_id
1 'polypeptide(L)'
;MAAKLTIDVLSLFPDMVEAPLGGSILGKARDRGLLEIRCHNIRDWTTDKHRKTDDYLCGGGQGMLLKPEPIFAAVEELRRRETRVVLMTPQGRTFNQSLAAELAASGGHLIILCGHYEGVDHRVVEELVDMELSIGDYILTNGAIASVVVIDAVARLIPGVLGDERSSC
;
A
#
# COMPACT_ATOMS: atom_id res chain seq x y z
N MET A 1 -16.71 -17.55 -10.06
CA MET A 1 -15.34 -16.99 -10.13
C MET A 1 -14.94 -16.55 -8.75
N ALA A 2 -13.77 -16.92 -8.29
CA ALA A 2 -13.21 -16.35 -7.06
C ALA A 2 -13.04 -14.84 -7.25
N ALA A 3 -13.34 -14.06 -6.22
CA ALA A 3 -13.12 -12.62 -6.24
C ALA A 3 -11.61 -12.35 -6.38
N LYS A 4 -11.23 -11.63 -7.44
CA LYS A 4 -9.85 -11.20 -7.65
C LYS A 4 -9.60 -9.95 -6.83
N LEU A 5 -8.57 -9.97 -5.99
CA LEU A 5 -8.08 -8.78 -5.32
C LEU A 5 -6.97 -8.14 -6.18
N THR A 6 -7.13 -6.87 -6.49
CA THR A 6 -6.10 -6.04 -7.12
C THR A 6 -5.52 -5.08 -6.10
N ILE A 7 -4.20 -5.00 -6.02
CA ILE A 7 -3.49 -4.10 -5.11
C ILE A 7 -2.51 -3.26 -5.93
N ASP A 8 -2.68 -1.95 -5.92
CA ASP A 8 -1.72 -0.98 -6.42
C ASP A 8 -0.91 -0.43 -5.24
N VAL A 9 0.40 -0.59 -5.28
CA VAL A 9 1.29 -0.07 -4.24
C VAL A 9 2.03 1.15 -4.77
N LEU A 10 1.87 2.28 -4.09
CA LEU A 10 2.56 3.53 -4.39
C LEU A 10 3.76 3.68 -3.46
N SER A 11 4.98 3.68 -4.00
CA SER A 11 6.22 3.78 -3.24
C SER A 11 7.27 4.58 -4.01
N LEU A 12 8.25 5.13 -3.31
CA LEU A 12 9.48 5.63 -3.93
C LEU A 12 10.45 4.50 -4.32
N PHE A 13 10.25 3.31 -3.75
CA PHE A 13 11.10 2.12 -3.93
C PHE A 13 10.23 0.89 -4.24
N PRO A 14 9.59 0.83 -5.41
CA PRO A 14 8.68 -0.27 -5.76
C PRO A 14 9.35 -1.64 -5.72
N ASP A 15 10.64 -1.74 -6.01
CA ASP A 15 11.39 -3.00 -5.97
C ASP A 15 11.45 -3.62 -4.57
N MET A 16 11.41 -2.80 -3.51
CA MET A 16 11.36 -3.29 -2.13
C MET A 16 10.04 -4.01 -1.82
N VAL A 17 9.00 -3.76 -2.58
CA VAL A 17 7.69 -4.40 -2.45
C VAL A 17 7.56 -5.57 -3.41
N GLU A 18 7.93 -5.40 -4.67
CA GLU A 18 7.75 -6.40 -5.73
C GLU A 18 8.54 -7.69 -5.46
N ALA A 19 9.82 -7.56 -5.07
CA ALA A 19 10.71 -8.70 -4.90
C ALA A 19 10.19 -9.75 -3.89
N PRO A 20 9.78 -9.41 -2.66
CA PRO A 20 9.29 -10.40 -1.71
C PRO A 20 7.91 -10.98 -2.07
N LEU A 21 7.11 -10.28 -2.88
CA LEU A 21 5.76 -10.70 -3.27
C LEU A 21 5.73 -11.57 -4.54
N GLY A 22 6.87 -11.78 -5.19
CA GLY A 22 6.96 -12.56 -6.42
C GLY A 22 7.13 -14.07 -6.21
N GLY A 23 7.38 -14.53 -4.99
CA GLY A 23 7.73 -15.91 -4.71
C GLY A 23 6.66 -16.71 -3.95
N SER A 24 6.92 -18.02 -3.80
CA SER A 24 6.15 -18.93 -2.96
C SER A 24 4.63 -18.92 -3.26
N ILE A 25 3.81 -18.91 -2.23
CA ILE A 25 2.35 -18.94 -2.32
C ILE A 25 1.80 -17.70 -3.03
N LEU A 26 2.36 -16.52 -2.77
CA LEU A 26 1.93 -15.27 -3.39
C LEU A 26 2.21 -15.24 -4.90
N GLY A 27 3.39 -15.69 -5.31
CA GLY A 27 3.73 -15.84 -6.73
C GLY A 27 2.75 -16.77 -7.45
N LYS A 28 2.45 -17.93 -6.85
CA LYS A 28 1.46 -18.86 -7.40
C LYS A 28 0.05 -18.28 -7.47
N ALA A 29 -0.35 -17.48 -6.48
CA ALA A 29 -1.65 -16.81 -6.47
C ALA A 29 -1.75 -15.76 -7.60
N ARG A 30 -0.66 -15.04 -7.85
CA ARG A 30 -0.54 -14.10 -8.98
C ARG A 30 -0.62 -14.83 -10.31
N ASP A 31 0.14 -15.91 -10.52
CA ASP A 31 0.12 -16.73 -11.74
C ASP A 31 -1.28 -17.31 -12.04
N ARG A 32 -2.03 -17.64 -10.99
CA ARG A 32 -3.40 -18.15 -11.09
C ARG A 32 -4.46 -17.05 -11.26
N GLY A 33 -4.06 -15.78 -11.24
CA GLY A 33 -4.97 -14.65 -11.39
C GLY A 33 -5.88 -14.38 -10.19
N LEU A 34 -5.61 -14.99 -9.03
CA LEU A 34 -6.35 -14.75 -7.77
C LEU A 34 -5.96 -13.45 -7.12
N LEU A 35 -4.73 -13.02 -7.33
CA LEU A 35 -4.13 -11.81 -6.79
C LEU A 35 -3.39 -11.07 -7.89
N GLU A 36 -3.64 -9.78 -8.00
CA GLU A 36 -2.88 -8.89 -8.88
C GLU A 36 -2.23 -7.80 -8.04
N ILE A 37 -0.91 -7.73 -8.10
CA ILE A 37 -0.13 -6.71 -7.39
C ILE A 37 0.63 -5.92 -8.45
N ARG A 38 0.50 -4.60 -8.41
CA ARG A 38 1.21 -3.65 -9.26
C ARG A 38 1.94 -2.65 -8.37
N CYS A 39 3.24 -2.57 -8.51
CA CYS A 39 4.09 -1.67 -7.75
C CYS A 39 4.48 -0.48 -8.62
N HIS A 40 4.20 0.72 -8.15
CA HIS A 40 4.38 1.96 -8.89
C HIS A 40 5.38 2.87 -8.17
N ASN A 41 6.18 3.56 -8.95
CA ASN A 41 7.02 4.62 -8.43
C ASN A 41 6.25 5.94 -8.43
N ILE A 42 6.08 6.56 -7.26
CA ILE A 42 5.37 7.84 -7.12
C ILE A 42 5.98 8.93 -8.02
N ARG A 43 7.29 8.83 -8.34
CA ARG A 43 7.97 9.76 -9.26
C ARG A 43 7.39 9.77 -10.67
N ASP A 44 6.67 8.75 -11.07
CA ASP A 44 6.09 8.68 -12.43
C ASP A 44 4.95 9.67 -12.63
N TRP A 45 4.39 10.21 -11.54
CA TRP A 45 3.36 11.28 -11.58
C TRP A 45 3.89 12.67 -11.27
N THR A 46 5.19 12.86 -11.25
CA THR A 46 5.78 14.21 -11.14
C THR A 46 5.81 14.90 -12.49
N THR A 47 5.60 16.21 -12.50
CA THR A 47 5.60 17.04 -13.72
C THR A 47 6.87 17.84 -13.92
N ASP A 48 7.71 17.94 -12.88
CA ASP A 48 8.95 18.69 -12.92
C ASP A 48 10.11 17.87 -13.53
N LYS A 49 11.09 18.59 -14.10
CA LYS A 49 12.27 18.00 -14.77
C LYS A 49 13.09 17.08 -13.84
N HIS A 50 13.11 17.36 -12.56
CA HIS A 50 13.91 16.61 -11.58
C HIS A 50 13.11 15.51 -10.87
N ARG A 51 11.84 15.32 -11.23
CA ARG A 51 10.94 14.31 -10.65
C ARG A 51 10.91 14.33 -9.12
N LYS A 52 10.85 15.55 -8.55
CA LYS A 52 10.84 15.75 -7.09
C LYS A 52 9.51 15.32 -6.49
N THR A 53 9.61 14.47 -5.48
CA THR A 53 8.45 13.95 -4.72
C THR A 53 8.40 14.46 -3.29
N ASP A 54 9.35 15.30 -2.90
CA ASP A 54 9.54 15.77 -1.53
C ASP A 54 9.54 17.30 -1.45
N ASP A 55 9.10 17.81 -0.30
CA ASP A 55 9.08 19.22 0.02
C ASP A 55 9.45 19.44 1.49
N TYR A 56 9.81 20.67 1.85
CA TYR A 56 10.15 21.04 3.21
C TYR A 56 8.92 21.01 4.13
N LEU A 57 9.16 20.71 5.42
CA LEU A 57 8.13 20.81 6.45
C LEU A 57 7.61 22.25 6.56
N CYS A 58 6.30 22.42 6.59
CA CYS A 58 5.68 23.70 6.91
C CYS A 58 6.04 24.09 8.34
N GLY A 59 6.68 25.26 8.53
CA GLY A 59 7.08 25.76 9.85
C GLY A 59 8.56 25.62 10.19
N GLY A 60 9.42 25.21 9.24
CA GLY A 60 10.89 25.28 9.38
C GLY A 60 11.53 24.18 10.21
N GLY A 61 10.86 23.05 10.40
CA GLY A 61 11.45 21.84 11.01
C GLY A 61 12.50 21.18 10.10
N GLN A 62 13.35 20.35 10.68
CA GLN A 62 14.26 19.49 9.93
C GLN A 62 13.47 18.30 9.36
N GLY A 63 13.70 17.97 8.09
CA GLY A 63 13.09 16.84 7.42
C GLY A 63 12.32 17.24 6.17
N MET A 64 11.81 16.21 5.47
CA MET A 64 11.09 16.34 4.21
C MET A 64 9.76 15.60 4.31
N LEU A 65 8.77 16.05 3.56
CA LEU A 65 7.48 15.37 3.38
C LEU A 65 7.31 14.95 1.93
N LEU A 66 6.59 13.86 1.71
CA LEU A 66 6.10 13.52 0.38
C LEU A 66 5.08 14.56 -0.07
N LYS A 67 5.31 15.13 -1.25
CA LYS A 67 4.40 16.10 -1.88
C LYS A 67 3.02 15.49 -2.16
N PRO A 68 1.96 16.28 -1.98
CA PRO A 68 0.61 15.80 -2.28
C PRO A 68 0.36 15.63 -3.78
N GLU A 69 0.87 16.50 -4.65
CA GLU A 69 0.53 16.54 -6.07
C GLU A 69 0.76 15.21 -6.79
N PRO A 70 1.93 14.55 -6.71
CA PRO A 70 2.15 13.26 -7.36
C PRO A 70 1.25 12.17 -6.80
N ILE A 71 0.96 12.21 -5.48
CA ILE A 71 0.10 11.22 -4.82
C ILE A 71 -1.35 11.40 -5.27
N PHE A 72 -1.86 12.63 -5.31
CA PHE A 72 -3.19 12.93 -5.84
C PHE A 72 -3.35 12.43 -7.27
N ALA A 73 -2.40 12.76 -8.15
CA ALA A 73 -2.41 12.33 -9.54
C ALA A 73 -2.40 10.80 -9.68
N ALA A 74 -1.56 10.12 -8.90
CA ALA A 74 -1.47 8.66 -8.90
C ALA A 74 -2.78 8.00 -8.41
N VAL A 75 -3.33 8.47 -7.31
CA VAL A 75 -4.57 7.93 -6.75
C VAL A 75 -5.74 8.21 -7.68
N GLU A 76 -5.84 9.39 -8.27
CA GLU A 76 -6.89 9.73 -9.24
C GLU A 76 -6.87 8.82 -10.47
N GLU A 77 -5.67 8.55 -11.02
CA GLU A 77 -5.50 7.66 -12.17
C GLU A 77 -5.83 6.20 -11.86
N LEU A 78 -5.42 5.71 -10.68
CA LEU A 78 -5.55 4.30 -10.30
C LEU A 78 -6.90 3.97 -9.65
N ARG A 79 -7.58 4.96 -9.08
CA ARG A 79 -8.81 4.76 -8.30
C ARG A 79 -9.94 4.18 -9.16
N ARG A 80 -10.61 3.18 -8.62
CA ARG A 80 -11.82 2.57 -9.15
C ARG A 80 -13.00 2.84 -8.19
N ARG A 81 -14.22 2.47 -8.59
CA ARG A 81 -15.44 2.72 -7.80
C ARG A 81 -15.36 2.23 -6.35
N GLU A 82 -14.73 1.08 -6.12
CA GLU A 82 -14.65 0.43 -4.80
C GLU A 82 -13.22 0.42 -4.22
N THR A 83 -12.39 1.37 -4.65
CA THR A 83 -11.02 1.47 -4.14
C THR A 83 -11.01 1.90 -2.68
N ARG A 84 -10.25 1.20 -1.85
CA ARG A 84 -9.81 1.68 -0.54
C ARG A 84 -8.36 2.13 -0.60
N VAL A 85 -8.08 3.31 -0.10
CA VAL A 85 -6.73 3.87 0.01
C VAL A 85 -6.23 3.68 1.43
N VAL A 86 -5.15 2.95 1.57
CA VAL A 86 -4.51 2.62 2.85
C VAL A 86 -3.14 3.28 2.92
N LEU A 87 -2.91 4.09 3.94
CA LEU A 87 -1.60 4.67 4.22
C LEU A 87 -0.87 3.83 5.26
N MET A 88 0.36 3.40 4.93
CA MET A 88 1.26 2.78 5.90
C MET A 88 1.96 3.87 6.72
N THR A 89 1.67 3.93 8.01
CA THR A 89 2.22 4.94 8.93
C THR A 89 2.33 4.38 10.35
N PRO A 90 3.39 4.71 11.11
CA PRO A 90 3.50 4.27 12.51
C PRO A 90 2.39 4.80 13.41
N GLN A 91 1.73 5.88 13.02
CA GLN A 91 0.62 6.51 13.77
C GLN A 91 -0.75 5.87 13.51
N GLY A 92 -0.82 4.95 12.53
CA GLY A 92 -2.05 4.30 12.14
C GLY A 92 -2.57 3.28 13.14
N ARG A 93 -3.78 2.79 12.88
CA ARG A 93 -4.38 1.70 13.62
C ARG A 93 -3.52 0.45 13.52
N THR A 94 -3.28 -0.23 14.64
CA THR A 94 -2.47 -1.46 14.65
C THR A 94 -3.13 -2.55 13.80
N PHE A 95 -2.39 -3.04 12.82
CA PHE A 95 -2.81 -4.13 11.94
C PHE A 95 -2.88 -5.44 12.71
N ASN A 96 -3.93 -6.21 12.48
CA ASN A 96 -4.18 -7.51 13.08
C ASN A 96 -4.97 -8.41 12.11
N GLN A 97 -5.20 -9.66 12.50
CA GLN A 97 -5.89 -10.64 11.67
C GLN A 97 -7.32 -10.22 11.30
N SER A 98 -8.04 -9.54 12.19
CA SER A 98 -9.39 -9.04 11.91
C SER A 98 -9.38 -7.99 10.81
N LEU A 99 -8.40 -7.07 10.82
CA LEU A 99 -8.23 -6.08 9.75
C LEU A 99 -7.79 -6.72 8.44
N ALA A 100 -6.94 -7.74 8.49
CA ALA A 100 -6.59 -8.51 7.30
C ALA A 100 -7.83 -9.13 6.65
N ALA A 101 -8.71 -9.73 7.46
CA ALA A 101 -9.97 -10.29 6.99
C ALA A 101 -10.92 -9.22 6.43
N GLU A 102 -11.02 -8.07 7.07
CA GLU A 102 -11.80 -6.93 6.57
C GLU A 102 -11.31 -6.47 5.19
N LEU A 103 -9.99 -6.31 5.03
CA LEU A 103 -9.40 -5.90 3.74
C LEU A 103 -9.57 -6.97 2.66
N ALA A 104 -9.41 -8.24 3.00
CA ALA A 104 -9.64 -9.35 2.08
C ALA A 104 -11.10 -9.43 1.62
N ALA A 105 -12.06 -9.21 2.54
CA ALA A 105 -13.49 -9.26 2.25
C ALA A 105 -14.02 -8.00 1.54
N SER A 106 -13.29 -6.88 1.59
CA SER A 106 -13.69 -5.63 0.94
C SER A 106 -13.81 -5.77 -0.59
N GLY A 107 -13.31 -6.85 -1.13
CA GLY A 107 -13.42 -7.34 -2.50
C GLY A 107 -13.21 -6.27 -3.56
N GLY A 108 -12.14 -6.34 -4.30
CA GLY A 108 -11.97 -5.49 -5.46
C GLY A 108 -10.61 -4.81 -5.52
N HIS A 109 -10.42 -3.65 -4.94
CA HIS A 109 -9.23 -2.85 -5.20
C HIS A 109 -8.70 -2.12 -3.95
N LEU A 110 -7.42 -2.30 -3.69
CA LEU A 110 -6.67 -1.55 -2.67
C LEU A 110 -5.60 -0.67 -3.35
N ILE A 111 -5.44 0.54 -2.87
CA ILE A 111 -4.24 1.36 -3.11
C ILE A 111 -3.51 1.45 -1.77
N ILE A 112 -2.28 0.95 -1.72
CA ILE A 112 -1.44 1.04 -0.52
C ILE A 112 -0.38 2.10 -0.75
N LEU A 113 -0.44 3.17 0.03
CA LEU A 113 0.51 4.27 -0.01
C LEU A 113 1.59 4.04 1.03
N CYS A 114 2.83 3.91 0.57
CA CYS A 114 4.01 3.76 1.41
C CYS A 114 4.60 5.14 1.73
N GLY A 115 4.53 5.54 3.00
CA GLY A 115 5.18 6.76 3.48
C GLY A 115 6.70 6.66 3.39
N HIS A 116 7.36 7.81 3.28
CA HIS A 116 8.80 7.99 3.33
C HIS A 116 9.12 9.33 3.97
N TYR A 117 10.40 9.57 4.30
CA TYR A 117 10.82 10.77 5.02
C TYR A 117 10.06 10.93 6.37
N GLU A 118 9.61 12.13 6.69
CA GLU A 118 8.79 12.41 7.89
C GLU A 118 7.30 12.07 7.69
N GLY A 119 6.93 11.52 6.54
CA GLY A 119 5.58 11.12 6.20
C GLY A 119 5.05 11.76 4.91
N VAL A 120 3.75 11.82 4.80
CA VAL A 120 3.04 12.45 3.68
C VAL A 120 2.42 13.77 4.11
N ASP A 121 2.22 14.67 3.17
CA ASP A 121 1.48 15.91 3.41
C ASP A 121 0.07 15.59 3.96
N HIS A 122 -0.35 16.30 4.99
CA HIS A 122 -1.60 16.01 5.69
C HIS A 122 -2.85 16.08 4.82
N ARG A 123 -2.81 16.90 3.77
CA ARG A 123 -3.89 16.96 2.76
C ARG A 123 -4.15 15.62 2.08
N VAL A 124 -3.11 14.81 1.90
CA VAL A 124 -3.26 13.44 1.38
C VAL A 124 -4.09 12.58 2.33
N VAL A 125 -3.81 12.69 3.63
CA VAL A 125 -4.55 11.93 4.64
C VAL A 125 -6.02 12.35 4.67
N GLU A 126 -6.29 13.64 4.71
CA GLU A 126 -7.66 14.18 4.80
C GLU A 126 -8.52 13.88 3.59
N GLU A 127 -7.95 13.96 2.38
CA GLU A 127 -8.72 13.92 1.14
C GLU A 127 -8.73 12.54 0.45
N LEU A 128 -7.73 11.71 0.67
CA LEU A 128 -7.55 10.48 -0.10
C LEU A 128 -7.58 9.21 0.74
N VAL A 129 -7.10 9.25 1.99
CA VAL A 129 -6.85 8.05 2.78
C VAL A 129 -8.13 7.60 3.50
N ASP A 130 -8.52 6.36 3.26
CA ASP A 130 -9.65 5.73 3.94
C ASP A 130 -9.23 5.07 5.26
N MET A 131 -7.95 4.66 5.36
CA MET A 131 -7.42 3.97 6.52
C MET A 131 -5.92 4.19 6.69
N GLU A 132 -5.50 4.51 7.90
CA GLU A 132 -4.10 4.53 8.30
C GLU A 132 -3.75 3.25 9.07
N LEU A 133 -2.69 2.54 8.66
CA LEU A 133 -2.26 1.28 9.27
C LEU A 133 -0.81 1.32 9.76
N SER A 134 -0.62 0.77 10.95
CA SER A 134 0.69 0.49 11.55
C SER A 134 0.86 -1.02 11.73
N ILE A 135 2.05 -1.55 11.47
CA ILE A 135 2.35 -2.96 11.75
C ILE A 135 2.97 -3.19 13.13
N GLY A 136 3.15 -2.17 13.93
CA GLY A 136 3.68 -2.27 15.29
C GLY A 136 4.21 -0.93 15.81
N ASP A 137 4.54 -0.91 17.10
CA ASP A 137 5.06 0.25 17.81
C ASP A 137 6.57 0.37 17.59
N TYR A 138 6.96 0.70 16.36
CA TYR A 138 8.34 0.99 15.93
C TYR A 138 8.33 1.73 14.59
N ILE A 139 9.43 2.38 14.29
CA ILE A 139 9.61 3.16 13.06
C ILE A 139 10.51 2.41 12.09
N LEU A 140 10.06 2.28 10.85
CA LEU A 140 10.83 1.75 9.73
C LEU A 140 11.36 2.90 8.86
N THR A 141 12.31 2.61 7.99
CA THR A 141 12.89 3.61 7.07
C THR A 141 11.88 4.14 6.05
N ASN A 142 10.86 3.34 5.72
CA ASN A 142 9.73 3.69 4.85
C ASN A 142 8.61 2.67 4.98
N GLY A 143 7.48 2.91 4.33
CA GLY A 143 6.30 2.04 4.38
C GLY A 143 6.36 0.78 3.50
N ALA A 144 7.41 0.58 2.68
CA ALA A 144 7.47 -0.52 1.73
C ALA A 144 7.42 -1.90 2.41
N ILE A 145 8.29 -2.14 3.40
CA ILE A 145 8.32 -3.42 4.14
C ILE A 145 7.01 -3.64 4.91
N ALA A 146 6.46 -2.59 5.51
CA ALA A 146 5.18 -2.66 6.20
C ALA A 146 4.05 -3.07 5.24
N SER A 147 4.04 -2.53 4.02
CA SER A 147 3.06 -2.91 2.99
C SER A 147 3.17 -4.38 2.60
N VAL A 148 4.38 -4.93 2.51
CA VAL A 148 4.60 -6.36 2.23
C VAL A 148 3.94 -7.24 3.30
N VAL A 149 4.12 -6.90 4.57
CA VAL A 149 3.51 -7.63 5.69
C VAL A 149 1.98 -7.62 5.59
N VAL A 150 1.38 -6.46 5.33
CA VAL A 150 -0.06 -6.33 5.16
C VAL A 150 -0.56 -7.12 3.95
N ILE A 151 0.10 -7.00 2.81
CA ILE A 151 -0.28 -7.71 1.57
C ILE A 151 -0.22 -9.22 1.77
N ASP A 152 0.84 -9.74 2.39
CA ASP A 152 0.98 -11.18 2.66
C ASP A 152 -0.17 -11.69 3.52
N ALA A 153 -0.45 -11.01 4.64
CA ALA A 153 -1.51 -11.39 5.55
C ALA A 153 -2.91 -11.34 4.91
N VAL A 154 -3.19 -10.32 4.08
CA VAL A 154 -4.46 -10.18 3.36
C VAL A 154 -4.59 -11.23 2.26
N ALA A 155 -3.54 -11.44 1.48
CA ALA A 155 -3.54 -12.37 0.35
C ALA A 155 -3.85 -13.82 0.77
N ARG A 156 -3.37 -14.26 1.92
CA ARG A 156 -3.66 -15.59 2.48
C ARG A 156 -5.15 -15.86 2.68
N LEU A 157 -5.93 -14.80 2.89
CA LEU A 157 -7.37 -14.88 3.17
C LEU A 157 -8.22 -14.86 1.90
N ILE A 158 -7.63 -14.64 0.74
CA ILE A 158 -8.32 -14.72 -0.54
C ILE A 158 -8.62 -16.19 -0.86
N PRO A 159 -9.89 -16.54 -1.15
CA PRO A 159 -10.27 -17.92 -1.46
C PRO A 159 -9.40 -18.54 -2.55
N GLY A 160 -8.89 -19.73 -2.30
CA GLY A 160 -8.05 -20.49 -3.23
C GLY A 160 -6.56 -20.13 -3.25
N VAL A 161 -6.12 -19.14 -2.50
CA VAL A 161 -4.68 -18.79 -2.37
C VAL A 161 -3.95 -19.88 -1.58
N LEU A 162 -4.48 -20.29 -0.45
CA LEU A 162 -3.99 -21.45 0.31
C LEU A 162 -4.62 -22.74 -0.23
N GLY A 163 -3.86 -23.83 -0.19
CA GLY A 163 -4.32 -25.14 -0.65
C GLY A 163 -5.37 -25.80 0.24
N ASP A 164 -5.41 -25.43 1.54
CA ASP A 164 -6.41 -25.87 2.52
C ASP A 164 -6.99 -24.60 3.19
N GLU A 165 -8.30 -24.38 3.04
CA GLU A 165 -8.98 -23.22 3.63
C GLU A 165 -8.88 -23.18 5.16
N ARG A 166 -8.68 -24.34 5.80
CA ARG A 166 -8.46 -24.44 7.27
C ARG A 166 -7.12 -23.85 7.70
N SER A 167 -6.20 -23.66 6.79
CA SER A 167 -4.89 -23.03 7.06
C SER A 167 -4.96 -21.49 7.10
N SER A 168 -6.12 -20.90 6.86
CA SER A 168 -6.33 -19.44 6.89
C SER A 168 -6.69 -18.90 8.28
N CYS A 169 -6.91 -19.78 9.27
CA CYS A 169 -7.19 -19.40 10.65
C CYS A 169 -5.92 -19.14 11.45
#